data_2873b2835a246dc37e2dbdb702311f98
#
_entry.id   2873b2835a246dc37e2dbdb702311f98
#
_cell.length_a   1.000
_cell.length_b   1.000
_cell.length_c   1.000
_cell.angle_alpha   90.00
_cell.angle_beta   90.00
_cell.angle_gamma   90.00
#
_symmetry.space_group_name_H-M   'P 1'
#
loop_
_entity.id
_entity.type
_entity.pdbx_description
1 polymer ?
#
loop_
_entity_poly.entity_id
_entity_poly.type
_entity_poly.pdbx_seq_one_letter_code
_entity_poly.pdbx_strand_id
1 'polypeptide(L)'
;MDTLSGSNQEFLNATLQKLRSSLEVRFRKFVDEQIRAIEETKVKFAKKRRGVIHFFRVFPHFVLAVEGILASFHSSAVDVRHMVNEEYGRLLKAMFDSLKVIARESKSVGVTTNTTDPEDKEALNYHILIIENLSHFIEEIGDIGVDVLEDRKQEAQQEYGRHLEQYLASIMRRPLGKLLDYIENVEAQLQAQKAPEKIAAQPSNSKAVFNKVLSGYDAKEVRKGIETLRKRVEKHFGGDAEDPSAGGGKELVDKVTGECEKFYGRVEMRIATITSRVYGGDVLFEWPRIEVKSAFSTR
;
A
#
# COMPACT_ATOMS: atom_id res chain seq x y z
N MET A 1 -54.48 -40.45 -15.73
CA MET A 1 -53.13 -40.67 -15.14
C MET A 1 -52.29 -39.39 -15.03
N ASP A 2 -52.77 -38.21 -15.49
CA ASP A 2 -51.98 -36.99 -15.59
C ASP A 2 -51.94 -36.07 -14.31
N THR A 3 -52.78 -36.35 -13.32
CA THR A 3 -52.79 -35.58 -12.07
C THR A 3 -51.70 -35.91 -11.08
N LEU A 4 -51.08 -37.09 -11.17
CA LEU A 4 -50.01 -37.54 -10.27
C LEU A 4 -48.62 -36.99 -10.68
N SER A 5 -48.40 -36.72 -11.98
CA SER A 5 -47.12 -36.15 -12.46
C SER A 5 -46.99 -34.66 -12.06
N GLY A 6 -48.08 -33.90 -12.11
CA GLY A 6 -48.10 -32.50 -11.69
C GLY A 6 -47.85 -32.32 -10.20
N SER A 7 -48.47 -33.15 -9.36
CA SER A 7 -48.33 -33.10 -7.90
C SER A 7 -46.91 -33.43 -7.41
N ASN A 8 -46.26 -34.42 -8.04
CA ASN A 8 -44.89 -34.79 -7.72
C ASN A 8 -43.90 -33.71 -8.13
N GLN A 9 -44.15 -33.02 -9.25
CA GLN A 9 -43.32 -31.90 -9.73
C GLN A 9 -43.46 -30.67 -8.81
N GLU A 10 -44.68 -30.39 -8.35
CA GLU A 10 -44.97 -29.30 -7.43
C GLU A 10 -44.32 -29.50 -6.05
N PHE A 11 -44.43 -30.73 -5.50
CA PHE A 11 -43.77 -31.12 -4.26
C PHE A 11 -42.24 -31.04 -4.37
N LEU A 12 -41.66 -31.50 -5.48
CA LEU A 12 -40.24 -31.46 -5.72
C LEU A 12 -39.76 -29.98 -5.79
N ASN A 13 -40.45 -29.16 -6.55
CA ASN A 13 -40.13 -27.73 -6.67
C ASN A 13 -40.21 -26.99 -5.31
N ALA A 14 -41.27 -27.24 -4.53
CA ALA A 14 -41.41 -26.67 -3.19
C ALA A 14 -40.27 -27.12 -2.25
N THR A 15 -39.87 -28.37 -2.33
CA THR A 15 -38.77 -28.95 -1.54
C THR A 15 -37.43 -28.32 -1.94
N LEU A 16 -37.14 -28.19 -3.24
CA LEU A 16 -35.94 -27.55 -3.75
C LEU A 16 -35.87 -26.07 -3.37
N GLN A 17 -36.98 -25.33 -3.46
CA GLN A 17 -37.05 -23.94 -3.01
C GLN A 17 -36.75 -23.81 -1.52
N LYS A 18 -37.32 -24.69 -0.69
CA LYS A 18 -37.07 -24.72 0.75
C LYS A 18 -35.61 -25.02 1.09
N LEU A 19 -34.99 -25.95 0.37
CA LEU A 19 -33.58 -26.25 0.52
C LEU A 19 -32.70 -25.05 0.10
N ARG A 20 -32.99 -24.45 -1.05
CA ARG A 20 -32.31 -23.25 -1.53
C ARG A 20 -32.37 -22.12 -0.46
N SER A 21 -33.55 -21.77 0.01
CA SER A 21 -33.73 -20.71 1.02
C SER A 21 -32.97 -21.06 2.33
N SER A 22 -32.97 -22.33 2.73
CA SER A 22 -32.22 -22.76 3.91
C SER A 22 -30.70 -22.61 3.72
N LEU A 23 -30.18 -22.92 2.52
CA LEU A 23 -28.75 -22.72 2.19
C LEU A 23 -28.36 -21.25 2.14
N GLU A 24 -29.21 -20.39 1.55
CA GLU A 24 -29.00 -18.95 1.51
C GLU A 24 -28.89 -18.36 2.94
N VAL A 25 -29.82 -18.74 3.83
CA VAL A 25 -29.79 -18.30 5.24
C VAL A 25 -28.51 -18.79 5.94
N ARG A 26 -28.10 -20.04 5.70
CA ARG A 26 -26.87 -20.58 6.31
C ARG A 26 -25.62 -19.89 5.79
N PHE A 27 -25.57 -19.59 4.49
CA PHE A 27 -24.45 -18.88 3.89
C PHE A 27 -24.32 -17.46 4.46
N ARG A 28 -25.43 -16.71 4.53
CA ARG A 28 -25.45 -15.37 5.15
C ARG A 28 -25.00 -15.41 6.62
N LYS A 29 -25.51 -16.40 7.38
CA LYS A 29 -25.08 -16.58 8.77
C LYS A 29 -23.58 -16.87 8.89
N PHE A 30 -23.05 -17.72 8.01
CA PHE A 30 -21.61 -17.97 7.96
C PHE A 30 -20.82 -16.70 7.69
N VAL A 31 -21.25 -15.88 6.71
CA VAL A 31 -20.60 -14.58 6.42
C VAL A 31 -20.69 -13.63 7.61
N ASP A 32 -21.84 -13.53 8.30
CA ASP A 32 -21.99 -12.73 9.50
C ASP A 32 -21.02 -13.14 10.62
N GLU A 33 -20.78 -14.45 10.78
CA GLU A 33 -19.81 -14.97 11.73
C GLU A 33 -18.37 -14.60 11.34
N GLN A 34 -18.04 -14.63 10.03
CA GLN A 34 -16.72 -14.19 9.54
C GLN A 34 -16.52 -12.67 9.72
N ILE A 35 -17.53 -11.87 9.42
CA ILE A 35 -17.48 -10.40 9.64
C ILE A 35 -17.21 -10.11 11.12
N ARG A 36 -17.92 -10.77 12.02
CA ARG A 36 -17.68 -10.60 13.46
C ARG A 36 -16.26 -10.99 13.86
N ALA A 37 -15.74 -12.10 13.35
CA ALA A 37 -14.37 -12.54 13.62
C ALA A 37 -13.32 -11.53 13.07
N ILE A 38 -13.58 -10.91 11.91
CA ILE A 38 -12.75 -9.85 11.34
C ILE A 38 -12.76 -8.61 12.26
N GLU A 39 -13.94 -8.16 12.68
CA GLU A 39 -14.11 -6.98 13.54
C GLU A 39 -13.53 -7.18 14.93
N GLU A 40 -13.57 -8.40 15.46
CA GLU A 40 -12.98 -8.77 16.75
C GLU A 40 -11.46 -9.04 16.68
N THR A 41 -10.89 -9.02 15.47
CA THR A 41 -9.45 -9.28 15.29
C THR A 41 -8.62 -8.19 15.97
N LYS A 42 -7.90 -8.58 17.04
CA LYS A 42 -6.95 -7.72 17.75
C LYS A 42 -5.53 -8.11 17.37
N VAL A 43 -4.85 -7.21 16.68
CA VAL A 43 -3.43 -7.39 16.40
C VAL A 43 -2.64 -6.94 17.62
N LYS A 44 -2.01 -7.88 18.33
CA LYS A 44 -1.07 -7.54 19.40
C LYS A 44 0.19 -6.96 18.77
N PHE A 45 0.33 -5.64 18.80
CA PHE A 45 1.57 -4.96 18.43
C PHE A 45 2.64 -5.22 19.50
N ALA A 46 3.17 -6.47 19.51
CA ALA A 46 4.41 -6.77 20.21
C ALA A 46 5.56 -6.05 19.48
N LYS A 47 6.74 -5.95 20.11
CA LYS A 47 7.94 -5.24 19.60
C LYS A 47 8.34 -5.54 18.13
N LYS A 48 7.80 -6.58 17.51
CA LYS A 48 7.96 -6.93 16.09
C LYS A 48 6.64 -6.71 15.36
N ARG A 49 6.69 -5.98 14.25
CA ARG A 49 5.60 -5.82 13.28
C ARG A 49 5.22 -7.19 12.71
N ARG A 50 3.93 -7.42 12.54
CA ARG A 50 3.42 -8.62 11.89
C ARG A 50 2.96 -8.24 10.48
N GLY A 51 3.37 -9.02 9.48
CA GLY A 51 3.06 -8.87 8.06
C GLY A 51 1.55 -8.87 7.74
N VAL A 52 1.15 -9.56 6.69
CA VAL A 52 -0.24 -9.60 6.21
C VAL A 52 -1.17 -10.19 7.29
N ILE A 53 -2.27 -9.49 7.57
CA ILE A 53 -3.28 -9.90 8.56
C ILE A 53 -4.02 -11.16 8.05
N HIS A 54 -4.34 -12.07 8.96
CA HIS A 54 -4.86 -13.39 8.63
C HIS A 54 -6.07 -13.36 7.67
N PHE A 55 -7.03 -12.48 7.88
CA PHE A 55 -8.21 -12.42 7.02
C PHE A 55 -7.90 -11.97 5.60
N PHE A 56 -6.85 -11.17 5.35
CA PHE A 56 -6.37 -10.87 4.00
C PHE A 56 -5.73 -12.08 3.31
N ARG A 57 -5.08 -12.96 4.06
CA ARG A 57 -4.52 -14.21 3.53
C ARG A 57 -5.58 -15.25 3.19
N VAL A 58 -6.63 -15.34 4.00
CA VAL A 58 -7.67 -16.38 3.83
C VAL A 58 -8.71 -16.00 2.79
N PHE A 59 -9.04 -14.72 2.64
CA PHE A 59 -10.11 -14.26 1.76
C PHE A 59 -9.97 -14.70 0.30
N PRO A 60 -8.80 -14.62 -0.36
CA PRO A 60 -8.63 -15.08 -1.74
C PRO A 60 -8.95 -16.58 -1.90
N HIS A 61 -8.51 -17.40 -0.97
CA HIS A 61 -8.82 -18.85 -0.97
C HIS A 61 -10.32 -19.13 -0.80
N PHE A 62 -10.99 -18.36 0.05
CA PHE A 62 -12.43 -18.44 0.22
C PHE A 62 -13.15 -18.10 -1.09
N VAL A 63 -12.75 -16.98 -1.75
CA VAL A 63 -13.32 -16.60 -3.05
C VAL A 63 -13.12 -17.71 -4.08
N LEU A 64 -11.90 -18.22 -4.25
CA LEU A 64 -11.59 -19.29 -5.21
C LEU A 64 -12.43 -20.54 -4.96
N ALA A 65 -12.65 -20.92 -3.70
CA ALA A 65 -13.50 -22.06 -3.36
C ALA A 65 -14.96 -21.82 -3.75
N VAL A 66 -15.50 -20.64 -3.48
CA VAL A 66 -16.89 -20.27 -3.85
C VAL A 66 -17.03 -20.18 -5.38
N GLU A 67 -16.08 -19.54 -6.08
CA GLU A 67 -16.10 -19.46 -7.53
C GLU A 67 -15.99 -20.82 -8.19
N GLY A 68 -15.19 -21.73 -7.64
CA GLY A 68 -15.10 -23.11 -8.10
C GLY A 68 -16.45 -23.86 -7.99
N ILE A 69 -17.23 -23.60 -6.93
CA ILE A 69 -18.59 -24.13 -6.80
C ILE A 69 -19.51 -23.49 -7.84
N LEU A 70 -19.49 -22.15 -7.96
CA LEU A 70 -20.36 -21.41 -8.87
C LEU A 70 -20.11 -21.75 -10.34
N ALA A 71 -18.88 -22.04 -10.73
CA ALA A 71 -18.52 -22.46 -12.08
C ALA A 71 -19.21 -23.78 -12.50
N SER A 72 -19.63 -24.61 -11.54
CA SER A 72 -20.38 -25.84 -11.82
C SER A 72 -21.86 -25.61 -12.13
N PHE A 73 -22.39 -24.42 -11.87
CA PHE A 73 -23.79 -24.06 -12.15
C PHE A 73 -23.90 -23.44 -13.55
N HIS A 74 -24.86 -23.96 -14.36
CA HIS A 74 -25.19 -23.36 -15.64
C HIS A 74 -25.85 -21.99 -15.46
N SER A 75 -25.91 -21.19 -16.48
CA SER A 75 -26.28 -19.76 -16.56
C SER A 75 -27.61 -19.31 -15.90
N SER A 76 -28.36 -20.20 -15.26
CA SER A 76 -29.62 -19.90 -14.56
C SER A 76 -29.44 -19.40 -13.11
N ALA A 77 -28.21 -19.24 -12.64
CA ALA A 77 -27.91 -18.91 -11.24
C ALA A 77 -27.67 -17.40 -11.00
N VAL A 78 -28.30 -16.51 -11.78
CA VAL A 78 -28.12 -15.03 -11.67
C VAL A 78 -28.39 -14.54 -10.23
N ASP A 79 -29.47 -15.03 -9.59
CA ASP A 79 -29.82 -14.64 -8.23
C ASP A 79 -28.74 -15.08 -7.21
N VAL A 80 -28.18 -16.29 -7.39
CA VAL A 80 -27.11 -16.81 -6.51
C VAL A 80 -25.85 -15.99 -6.69
N ARG A 81 -25.48 -15.64 -7.92
CA ARG A 81 -24.34 -14.76 -8.22
C ARG A 81 -24.50 -13.39 -7.54
N HIS A 82 -25.69 -12.79 -7.68
CA HIS A 82 -25.96 -11.50 -7.05
C HIS A 82 -25.79 -11.57 -5.52
N MET A 83 -26.38 -12.60 -4.89
CA MET A 83 -26.25 -12.82 -3.45
C MET A 83 -24.79 -13.01 -3.03
N VAL A 84 -24.01 -13.81 -3.75
CA VAL A 84 -22.60 -14.04 -3.43
C VAL A 84 -21.78 -12.74 -3.58
N ASN A 85 -22.03 -11.97 -4.64
CA ASN A 85 -21.36 -10.69 -4.83
C ASN A 85 -21.68 -9.67 -3.72
N GLU A 86 -22.93 -9.66 -3.25
CA GLU A 86 -23.35 -8.86 -2.10
C GLU A 86 -22.57 -9.25 -0.83
N GLU A 87 -22.44 -10.56 -0.57
CA GLU A 87 -21.70 -11.06 0.60
C GLU A 87 -20.19 -10.81 0.49
N TYR A 88 -19.61 -10.90 -0.70
CA TYR A 88 -18.22 -10.48 -0.93
C TYR A 88 -18.03 -8.98 -0.60
N GLY A 89 -18.96 -8.13 -1.05
CA GLY A 89 -18.93 -6.70 -0.74
C GLY A 89 -18.96 -6.41 0.76
N ARG A 90 -19.79 -7.16 1.52
CA ARG A 90 -19.87 -7.06 2.99
C ARG A 90 -18.58 -7.48 3.69
N LEU A 91 -18.01 -8.61 3.28
CA LEU A 91 -16.72 -9.10 3.82
C LEU A 91 -15.59 -8.10 3.53
N LEU A 92 -15.48 -7.65 2.29
CA LEU A 92 -14.46 -6.68 1.89
C LEU A 92 -14.58 -5.39 2.70
N LYS A 93 -15.78 -4.87 2.87
CA LYS A 93 -16.01 -3.68 3.70
C LYS A 93 -15.49 -3.90 5.12
N ALA A 94 -15.86 -5.00 5.76
CA ALA A 94 -15.41 -5.32 7.12
C ALA A 94 -13.88 -5.44 7.20
N MET A 95 -13.23 -6.10 6.21
CA MET A 95 -11.79 -6.27 6.14
C MET A 95 -11.06 -4.92 6.05
N PHE A 96 -11.49 -4.04 5.14
CA PHE A 96 -10.84 -2.73 4.93
C PHE A 96 -11.08 -1.78 6.10
N ASP A 97 -12.29 -1.79 6.69
CA ASP A 97 -12.59 -0.99 7.88
C ASP A 97 -11.76 -1.47 9.08
N SER A 98 -11.66 -2.79 9.30
CA SER A 98 -10.82 -3.37 10.37
C SER A 98 -9.33 -3.09 10.15
N LEU A 99 -8.83 -3.15 8.91
CA LEU A 99 -7.45 -2.77 8.60
C LEU A 99 -7.15 -1.33 9.05
N LYS A 100 -8.06 -0.38 8.75
CA LYS A 100 -7.91 1.03 9.14
C LYS A 100 -7.91 1.21 10.66
N VAL A 101 -8.76 0.46 11.38
CA VAL A 101 -8.80 0.47 12.86
C VAL A 101 -7.49 -0.08 13.43
N ILE A 102 -7.09 -1.26 13.00
CA ILE A 102 -5.85 -1.93 13.44
C ILE A 102 -4.63 -1.04 13.16
N ALA A 103 -4.55 -0.44 11.97
CA ALA A 103 -3.46 0.45 11.61
C ALA A 103 -3.42 1.72 12.47
N ARG A 104 -4.57 2.27 12.87
CA ARG A 104 -4.66 3.43 13.79
C ARG A 104 -4.25 3.06 15.21
N GLU A 105 -4.61 1.89 15.69
CA GLU A 105 -4.19 1.41 17.00
C GLU A 105 -2.67 1.22 17.08
N SER A 106 -2.01 0.91 15.97
CA SER A 106 -0.55 0.84 15.91
C SER A 106 0.15 2.17 16.19
N LYS A 107 -0.56 3.30 15.98
CA LYS A 107 -0.07 4.65 16.33
C LYS A 107 -0.09 4.92 17.84
N SER A 108 -0.98 4.31 18.60
CA SER A 108 -1.22 4.66 20.02
C SER A 108 -0.32 3.93 21.01
N VAL A 109 0.41 2.92 20.58
CA VAL A 109 1.22 2.05 21.48
C VAL A 109 2.61 2.63 21.82
N GLY A 110 3.01 3.74 21.19
CA GLY A 110 4.38 4.31 21.27
C GLY A 110 4.57 5.54 22.16
N VAL A 111 3.58 6.00 22.91
CA VAL A 111 3.59 7.31 23.62
C VAL A 111 4.53 7.36 24.86
N THR A 112 5.69 6.75 24.88
CA THR A 112 6.59 6.84 26.06
C THR A 112 8.07 7.09 25.75
N THR A 113 8.45 7.68 24.64
CA THR A 113 9.84 8.15 24.53
C THR A 113 9.94 9.50 23.84
N ASN A 114 10.41 10.50 24.59
CA ASN A 114 10.95 11.78 24.12
C ASN A 114 12.14 11.56 23.18
N THR A 115 11.92 11.01 21.98
CA THR A 115 12.94 10.92 20.95
C THR A 115 12.57 11.89 19.84
N THR A 116 13.31 12.98 19.76
CA THR A 116 13.45 13.90 18.61
C THR A 116 13.98 13.17 17.37
N ASP A 117 13.43 11.99 17.04
CA ASP A 117 13.71 11.32 15.77
C ASP A 117 12.72 11.89 14.75
N PRO A 118 13.19 12.53 13.63
CA PRO A 118 12.32 13.18 12.64
C PRO A 118 11.37 12.22 11.94
N GLU A 119 11.47 10.93 12.22
CA GLU A 119 10.52 9.92 11.79
C GLU A 119 9.54 9.63 12.92
N ASP A 120 8.33 10.04 12.72
CA ASP A 120 7.20 9.53 13.48
C ASP A 120 7.07 8.02 13.21
N LYS A 121 7.74 7.20 14.05
CA LYS A 121 7.75 5.72 13.92
C LYS A 121 6.34 5.15 13.88
N GLU A 122 5.42 5.81 14.53
CA GLU A 122 4.03 5.39 14.62
C GLU A 122 3.29 5.67 13.30
N ALA A 123 3.49 6.86 12.72
CA ALA A 123 2.93 7.17 11.40
C ALA A 123 3.51 6.24 10.33
N LEU A 124 4.81 5.94 10.42
CA LEU A 124 5.47 5.02 9.50
C LEU A 124 4.90 3.60 9.60
N ASN A 125 4.72 3.07 10.81
CA ASN A 125 4.13 1.74 11.03
C ASN A 125 2.70 1.66 10.49
N TYR A 126 1.92 2.72 10.60
CA TYR A 126 0.60 2.82 10.00
C TYR A 126 0.63 2.61 8.49
N HIS A 127 1.52 3.33 7.78
CA HIS A 127 1.65 3.21 6.33
C HIS A 127 2.16 1.83 5.91
N ILE A 128 3.16 1.30 6.62
CA ILE A 128 3.73 -0.02 6.33
C ILE A 128 2.66 -1.11 6.41
N LEU A 129 1.86 -1.13 7.47
CA LEU A 129 0.83 -2.15 7.65
C LEU A 129 -0.21 -2.10 6.51
N ILE A 130 -0.64 -0.89 6.12
CA ILE A 130 -1.59 -0.72 5.02
C ILE A 130 -0.96 -1.17 3.69
N ILE A 131 0.27 -0.74 3.38
CA ILE A 131 0.99 -1.12 2.15
C ILE A 131 1.11 -2.63 2.02
N GLU A 132 1.50 -3.35 3.08
CA GLU A 132 1.64 -4.81 3.05
C GLU A 132 0.31 -5.51 2.76
N ASN A 133 -0.75 -5.13 3.46
CA ASN A 133 -2.04 -5.80 3.33
C ASN A 133 -2.71 -5.49 2.00
N LEU A 134 -2.60 -4.25 1.51
CA LEU A 134 -3.15 -3.87 0.21
C LEU A 134 -2.35 -4.48 -0.94
N SER A 135 -1.00 -4.55 -0.86
CA SER A 135 -0.18 -5.22 -1.87
C SER A 135 -0.59 -6.68 -2.01
N HIS A 136 -0.66 -7.41 -0.89
CA HIS A 136 -1.09 -8.80 -0.88
C HIS A 136 -2.50 -8.98 -1.46
N PHE A 137 -3.46 -8.14 -1.07
CA PHE A 137 -4.83 -8.19 -1.60
C PHE A 137 -4.86 -7.98 -3.12
N ILE A 138 -4.15 -6.96 -3.63
CA ILE A 138 -4.09 -6.64 -5.05
C ILE A 138 -3.49 -7.79 -5.86
N GLU A 139 -2.43 -8.43 -5.34
CA GLU A 139 -1.74 -9.55 -5.98
C GLU A 139 -2.62 -10.79 -6.03
N GLU A 140 -3.19 -11.21 -4.90
CA GLU A 140 -3.96 -12.45 -4.78
C GLU A 140 -5.33 -12.39 -5.49
N ILE A 141 -5.92 -11.20 -5.61
CA ILE A 141 -7.22 -11.01 -6.29
C ILE A 141 -7.05 -10.74 -7.80
N GLY A 142 -5.79 -10.52 -8.25
CA GLY A 142 -5.49 -10.01 -9.59
C GLY A 142 -6.16 -10.71 -10.76
N ASP A 143 -6.35 -12.03 -10.69
CA ASP A 143 -6.78 -12.86 -11.81
C ASP A 143 -8.14 -13.59 -11.60
N ILE A 144 -8.88 -13.25 -10.53
CA ILE A 144 -10.11 -13.98 -10.20
C ILE A 144 -11.29 -13.61 -11.13
N GLY A 145 -11.31 -12.41 -11.72
CA GLY A 145 -12.29 -12.00 -12.74
C GLY A 145 -13.72 -11.81 -12.23
N VAL A 146 -13.91 -11.39 -10.98
CA VAL A 146 -15.21 -11.10 -10.37
C VAL A 146 -15.38 -9.58 -10.23
N ASP A 147 -16.39 -8.98 -10.85
CA ASP A 147 -16.57 -7.53 -10.95
C ASP A 147 -16.50 -6.79 -9.61
N VAL A 148 -17.18 -7.30 -8.58
CA VAL A 148 -17.16 -6.66 -7.25
C VAL A 148 -15.76 -6.66 -6.60
N LEU A 149 -14.91 -7.60 -6.97
CA LEU A 149 -13.52 -7.67 -6.52
C LEU A 149 -12.64 -6.70 -7.32
N GLU A 150 -12.91 -6.52 -8.61
CA GLU A 150 -12.17 -5.60 -9.46
C GLU A 150 -12.36 -4.15 -9.04
N ASP A 151 -13.59 -3.72 -8.72
CA ASP A 151 -13.86 -2.39 -8.16
C ASP A 151 -13.08 -2.16 -6.87
N ARG A 152 -13.08 -3.13 -5.97
CA ARG A 152 -12.32 -3.07 -4.72
C ARG A 152 -10.82 -3.10 -4.91
N LYS A 153 -10.34 -3.83 -5.90
CA LYS A 153 -8.93 -3.83 -6.28
C LYS A 153 -8.47 -2.45 -6.75
N GLN A 154 -9.28 -1.76 -7.56
CA GLN A 154 -8.98 -0.39 -7.99
C GLN A 154 -8.92 0.59 -6.80
N GLU A 155 -9.87 0.52 -5.87
CA GLU A 155 -9.83 1.31 -4.64
C GLU A 155 -8.58 1.00 -3.82
N ALA A 156 -8.23 -0.29 -3.67
CA ALA A 156 -7.03 -0.72 -2.97
C ALA A 156 -5.74 -0.22 -3.63
N GLN A 157 -5.67 -0.20 -4.96
CA GLN A 157 -4.53 0.34 -5.71
C GLN A 157 -4.35 1.84 -5.47
N GLN A 158 -5.43 2.61 -5.43
CA GLN A 158 -5.38 4.04 -5.13
C GLN A 158 -4.93 4.30 -3.67
N GLU A 159 -5.48 3.55 -2.71
CA GLU A 159 -5.04 3.66 -1.31
C GLU A 159 -3.58 3.23 -1.13
N TYR A 160 -3.17 2.13 -1.76
CA TYR A 160 -1.78 1.67 -1.78
C TYR A 160 -0.83 2.77 -2.28
N GLY A 161 -1.14 3.36 -3.44
CA GLY A 161 -0.33 4.44 -4.02
C GLY A 161 -0.19 5.64 -3.08
N ARG A 162 -1.30 6.10 -2.50
CA ARG A 162 -1.30 7.21 -1.54
C ARG A 162 -0.46 6.91 -0.29
N HIS A 163 -0.59 5.71 0.28
CA HIS A 163 0.18 5.32 1.46
C HIS A 163 1.66 5.12 1.14
N LEU A 164 1.98 4.60 -0.04
CA LEU A 164 3.34 4.46 -0.51
C LEU A 164 4.02 5.82 -0.70
N GLU A 165 3.35 6.81 -1.28
CA GLU A 165 3.88 8.18 -1.40
C GLU A 165 4.19 8.80 -0.03
N GLN A 166 3.30 8.66 0.94
CA GLN A 166 3.50 9.16 2.30
C GLN A 166 4.64 8.44 3.02
N TYR A 167 4.73 7.11 2.85
CA TYR A 167 5.86 6.33 3.34
C TYR A 167 7.18 6.79 2.73
N LEU A 168 7.25 6.94 1.40
CA LEU A 168 8.45 7.41 0.70
C LEU A 168 8.85 8.82 1.16
N ALA A 169 7.89 9.73 1.26
CA ALA A 169 8.15 11.09 1.76
C ALA A 169 8.80 11.05 3.15
N SER A 170 8.36 10.16 4.03
CA SER A 170 8.92 10.03 5.38
C SER A 170 10.33 9.43 5.37
N ILE A 171 10.54 8.28 4.70
CA ILE A 171 11.84 7.61 4.74
C ILE A 171 12.94 8.35 4.01
N MET A 172 12.60 9.13 2.97
CA MET A 172 13.55 9.92 2.19
C MET A 172 14.08 11.14 2.94
N ARG A 173 13.40 11.59 3.99
CA ARG A 173 13.92 12.69 4.85
C ARG A 173 15.25 12.36 5.49
N ARG A 174 15.53 11.08 5.77
CA ARG A 174 16.78 10.70 6.40
C ARG A 174 18.00 10.84 5.48
N PRO A 175 18.02 10.25 4.26
CA PRO A 175 19.12 10.42 3.33
C PRO A 175 19.14 11.79 2.64
N LEU A 176 18.00 12.44 2.42
CA LEU A 176 17.88 13.61 1.54
C LEU A 176 17.31 14.86 2.24
N GLY A 177 17.10 14.83 3.57
CA GLY A 177 16.31 15.83 4.29
C GLY A 177 16.75 17.27 4.02
N LYS A 178 18.02 17.61 4.19
CA LYS A 178 18.54 18.96 3.95
C LYS A 178 18.32 19.43 2.51
N LEU A 179 18.47 18.52 1.55
CA LEU A 179 18.24 18.82 0.14
C LEU A 179 16.74 19.03 -0.14
N LEU A 180 15.90 18.15 0.40
CA LEU A 180 14.45 18.25 0.25
C LEU A 180 13.92 19.53 0.88
N ASP A 181 14.36 19.89 2.09
CA ASP A 181 13.97 21.13 2.77
C ASP A 181 14.32 22.37 1.92
N TYR A 182 15.50 22.37 1.32
CA TYR A 182 15.92 23.42 0.43
C TYR A 182 15.06 23.51 -0.83
N ILE A 183 14.88 22.38 -1.51
CA ILE A 183 14.08 22.29 -2.74
C ILE A 183 12.64 22.74 -2.47
N GLU A 184 12.01 22.21 -1.43
CA GLU A 184 10.62 22.52 -1.05
C GLU A 184 10.44 24.02 -0.72
N ASN A 185 11.39 24.62 -0.01
CA ASN A 185 11.37 26.04 0.27
C ASN A 185 11.42 26.90 -1.00
N VAL A 186 12.30 26.55 -1.95
CA VAL A 186 12.42 27.28 -3.22
C VAL A 186 11.17 27.09 -4.08
N GLU A 187 10.67 25.85 -4.18
CA GLU A 187 9.45 25.53 -4.95
C GLU A 187 8.21 26.23 -4.39
N ALA A 188 8.05 26.29 -3.08
CA ALA A 188 6.94 27.01 -2.44
C ALA A 188 6.97 28.51 -2.80
N GLN A 189 8.16 29.11 -2.89
CA GLN A 189 8.29 30.50 -3.31
C GLN A 189 8.00 30.70 -4.80
N LEU A 190 8.41 29.77 -5.66
CA LEU A 190 8.07 29.77 -7.08
C LEU A 190 6.56 29.61 -7.30
N GLN A 191 5.91 28.73 -6.55
CA GLN A 191 4.46 28.56 -6.58
C GLN A 191 3.71 29.81 -6.10
N ALA A 192 4.27 30.53 -5.14
CA ALA A 192 3.77 31.85 -4.70
C ALA A 192 4.08 32.97 -5.71
N GLN A 193 4.48 32.63 -6.93
CA GLN A 193 4.77 33.57 -8.04
C GLN A 193 5.85 34.64 -7.72
N LYS A 194 6.75 34.31 -6.81
CA LYS A 194 7.92 35.18 -6.60
C LYS A 194 8.86 35.13 -7.81
N ALA A 195 9.37 36.28 -8.22
CA ALA A 195 10.36 36.33 -9.31
C ALA A 195 11.62 35.53 -8.93
N PRO A 196 12.15 34.68 -9.84
CA PRO A 196 13.33 33.86 -9.57
C PRO A 196 14.53 34.61 -9.06
N GLU A 197 14.78 35.82 -9.59
CA GLU A 197 15.88 36.70 -9.17
C GLU A 197 15.73 37.16 -7.70
N LYS A 198 14.48 37.39 -7.27
CA LYS A 198 14.19 37.76 -5.87
C LYS A 198 14.36 36.58 -4.93
N ILE A 199 14.15 35.34 -5.43
CA ILE A 199 14.39 34.11 -4.66
C ILE A 199 15.90 33.92 -4.50
N ALA A 200 16.67 34.01 -5.59
CA ALA A 200 18.12 33.87 -5.59
C ALA A 200 18.84 34.92 -4.78
N ALA A 201 18.27 36.14 -4.67
CA ALA A 201 18.83 37.26 -3.89
C ALA A 201 18.66 37.08 -2.37
N GLN A 202 17.82 36.15 -1.91
CA GLN A 202 17.67 35.91 -0.48
C GLN A 202 18.92 35.23 0.10
N PRO A 203 19.39 35.61 1.28
CA PRO A 203 20.58 35.02 1.90
C PRO A 203 20.46 33.49 2.08
N SER A 204 19.25 32.98 2.44
CA SER A 204 18.96 31.56 2.61
C SER A 204 18.94 30.77 1.30
N ASN A 205 18.71 31.42 0.17
CA ASN A 205 18.56 30.82 -1.16
C ASN A 205 19.66 31.27 -2.13
N SER A 206 20.73 31.85 -1.61
CA SER A 206 21.86 32.28 -2.47
C SER A 206 22.51 31.09 -3.16
N LYS A 207 23.08 31.30 -4.35
CA LYS A 207 23.84 30.29 -5.10
C LYS A 207 24.91 29.61 -4.22
N ALA A 208 25.56 30.34 -3.31
CA ALA A 208 26.55 29.78 -2.39
C ALA A 208 25.91 28.77 -1.41
N VAL A 209 24.74 29.10 -0.86
CA VAL A 209 24.00 28.18 0.02
C VAL A 209 23.55 26.95 -0.73
N PHE A 210 23.04 27.09 -1.96
CA PHE A 210 22.64 25.95 -2.78
C PHE A 210 23.81 25.03 -3.08
N ASN A 211 24.96 25.57 -3.52
CA ASN A 211 26.18 24.78 -3.73
C ASN A 211 26.63 24.09 -2.45
N LYS A 212 26.53 24.71 -1.30
CA LYS A 212 26.85 24.11 0.00
C LYS A 212 25.91 22.95 0.34
N VAL A 213 24.63 23.08 0.04
CA VAL A 213 23.66 21.99 0.22
C VAL A 213 24.01 20.82 -0.71
N LEU A 214 24.23 21.10 -2.00
CA LEU A 214 24.54 20.07 -3.01
C LEU A 214 25.87 19.34 -2.73
N SER A 215 26.87 20.03 -2.18
CA SER A 215 28.18 19.40 -1.85
C SER A 215 28.07 18.30 -0.79
N GLY A 216 26.98 18.23 -0.04
CA GLY A 216 26.70 17.14 0.89
C GLY A 216 26.16 15.87 0.24
N TYR A 217 25.98 15.87 -1.09
CA TYR A 217 25.39 14.77 -1.86
C TYR A 217 26.30 14.31 -2.99
N ASP A 218 27.59 14.12 -2.66
CA ASP A 218 28.54 13.51 -3.57
C ASP A 218 28.23 12.01 -3.79
N ALA A 219 28.94 11.39 -4.73
CA ALA A 219 28.76 9.98 -5.09
C ALA A 219 28.85 9.02 -3.89
N LYS A 220 29.77 9.29 -2.96
CA LYS A 220 30.00 8.44 -1.77
C LYS A 220 28.86 8.56 -0.76
N GLU A 221 28.45 9.79 -0.44
CA GLU A 221 27.37 10.03 0.54
C GLU A 221 26.01 9.57 0.00
N VAL A 222 25.72 9.77 -1.29
CA VAL A 222 24.51 9.27 -1.94
C VAL A 222 24.47 7.75 -1.90
N ARG A 223 25.55 7.07 -2.26
CA ARG A 223 25.65 5.60 -2.20
C ARG A 223 25.38 5.06 -0.79
N LYS A 224 26.05 5.63 0.21
CA LYS A 224 25.86 5.27 1.63
C LYS A 224 24.42 5.49 2.10
N GLY A 225 23.81 6.61 1.68
CA GLY A 225 22.41 6.91 1.95
C GLY A 225 21.48 5.86 1.41
N ILE A 226 21.68 5.44 0.14
CA ILE A 226 20.88 4.41 -0.53
C ILE A 226 21.06 3.03 0.13
N GLU A 227 22.28 2.62 0.45
CA GLU A 227 22.54 1.35 1.13
C GLU A 227 21.84 1.28 2.49
N THR A 228 21.84 2.38 3.24
CA THR A 228 21.11 2.49 4.52
C THR A 228 19.61 2.44 4.32
N LEU A 229 19.10 3.12 3.28
CA LEU A 229 17.69 3.15 2.91
C LEU A 229 17.19 1.74 2.54
N ARG A 230 17.94 0.99 1.72
CA ARG A 230 17.60 -0.38 1.33
C ARG A 230 17.48 -1.31 2.53
N LYS A 231 18.48 -1.32 3.41
CA LYS A 231 18.43 -2.11 4.67
C LYS A 231 17.18 -1.77 5.50
N ARG A 232 16.75 -0.53 5.43
CA ARG A 232 15.56 -0.08 6.13
C ARG A 232 14.29 -0.59 5.46
N VAL A 233 14.18 -0.51 4.14
CA VAL A 233 13.07 -1.09 3.37
C VAL A 233 12.98 -2.60 3.59
N GLU A 234 14.11 -3.32 3.54
CA GLU A 234 14.18 -4.74 3.89
C GLU A 234 13.66 -5.03 5.31
N LYS A 235 14.07 -4.22 6.29
CA LYS A 235 13.59 -4.36 7.67
C LYS A 235 12.07 -4.09 7.78
N HIS A 236 11.52 -3.21 6.96
CA HIS A 236 10.11 -2.84 6.99
C HIS A 236 9.22 -3.86 6.27
N PHE A 237 9.67 -4.45 5.18
CA PHE A 237 8.85 -5.30 4.31
C PHE A 237 9.39 -6.72 4.08
N GLY A 238 10.62 -7.02 4.52
CA GLY A 238 11.31 -8.27 4.22
C GLY A 238 10.76 -9.53 4.90
N GLY A 239 9.68 -9.40 5.69
CA GLY A 239 9.08 -10.53 6.40
C GLY A 239 9.89 -11.01 7.61
N ASP A 240 9.32 -11.92 8.38
CA ASP A 240 10.08 -12.70 9.36
C ASP A 240 10.62 -13.96 8.65
N ALA A 241 11.91 -14.20 8.75
CA ALA A 241 12.55 -15.41 8.21
C ALA A 241 12.00 -16.71 8.83
N GLU A 242 11.18 -16.61 9.88
CA GLU A 242 10.58 -17.74 10.59
C GLU A 242 9.19 -18.14 10.01
N ASP A 243 8.58 -17.35 9.11
CA ASP A 243 7.31 -17.70 8.43
C ASP A 243 7.49 -17.69 6.90
N PRO A 244 7.91 -18.80 6.30
CA PRO A 244 8.05 -18.93 4.84
C PRO A 244 6.74 -18.77 4.08
N SER A 245 5.59 -18.86 4.76
CA SER A 245 4.26 -18.67 4.16
C SER A 245 3.91 -17.18 3.97
N ALA A 246 4.71 -16.26 4.49
CA ALA A 246 4.63 -14.82 4.24
C ALA A 246 5.22 -14.43 2.87
N GLY A 247 4.91 -15.19 1.83
CA GLY A 247 5.54 -15.22 0.52
C GLY A 247 5.66 -13.92 -0.29
N GLY A 248 5.07 -12.80 0.13
CA GLY A 248 5.10 -11.52 -0.59
C GLY A 248 6.27 -10.59 -0.24
N GLY A 249 7.01 -10.85 0.83
CA GLY A 249 7.97 -9.91 1.39
C GLY A 249 9.07 -9.45 0.42
N LYS A 250 9.66 -10.36 -0.34
CA LYS A 250 10.76 -10.02 -1.27
C LYS A 250 10.27 -9.19 -2.45
N GLU A 251 9.15 -9.58 -3.05
CA GLU A 251 8.56 -8.86 -4.20
C GLU A 251 8.13 -7.44 -3.80
N LEU A 252 7.53 -7.28 -2.62
CA LEU A 252 7.17 -5.98 -2.09
C LEU A 252 8.42 -5.12 -1.78
N VAL A 253 9.49 -5.71 -1.22
CA VAL A 253 10.78 -5.03 -1.03
C VAL A 253 11.32 -4.52 -2.36
N ASP A 254 11.31 -5.35 -3.40
CA ASP A 254 11.80 -4.99 -4.73
C ASP A 254 10.94 -3.86 -5.34
N LYS A 255 9.61 -3.94 -5.22
CA LYS A 255 8.67 -2.88 -5.66
C LYS A 255 8.93 -1.55 -4.94
N VAL A 256 9.01 -1.57 -3.60
CA VAL A 256 9.25 -0.36 -2.82
C VAL A 256 10.64 0.22 -3.09
N THR A 257 11.65 -0.63 -3.25
CA THR A 257 13.01 -0.21 -3.60
C THR A 257 13.05 0.47 -4.98
N GLY A 258 12.32 -0.07 -5.95
CA GLY A 258 12.16 0.57 -7.28
C GLY A 258 11.48 1.95 -7.20
N GLU A 259 10.49 2.13 -6.31
CA GLU A 259 9.88 3.44 -6.09
C GLU A 259 10.83 4.41 -5.36
N CYS A 260 11.71 3.91 -4.50
CA CYS A 260 12.81 4.70 -3.93
C CYS A 260 13.76 5.22 -5.02
N GLU A 261 14.15 4.37 -5.97
CA GLU A 261 14.99 4.78 -7.11
C GLU A 261 14.31 5.87 -7.95
N LYS A 262 13.02 5.70 -8.27
CA LYS A 262 12.24 6.71 -8.97
C LYS A 262 12.16 8.03 -8.21
N PHE A 263 12.08 7.98 -6.87
CA PHE A 263 12.12 9.19 -6.04
C PHE A 263 13.44 9.95 -6.20
N TYR A 264 14.58 9.26 -6.20
CA TYR A 264 15.88 9.88 -6.46
C TYR A 264 15.94 10.54 -7.85
N GLY A 265 15.37 9.90 -8.86
CA GLY A 265 15.24 10.51 -10.21
C GLY A 265 14.37 11.78 -10.23
N ARG A 266 13.27 11.81 -9.44
CA ARG A 266 12.45 13.02 -9.27
C ARG A 266 13.23 14.15 -8.58
N VAL A 267 14.04 13.83 -7.56
CA VAL A 267 14.88 14.82 -6.89
C VAL A 267 15.89 15.43 -7.84
N GLU A 268 16.53 14.62 -8.69
CA GLU A 268 17.43 15.10 -9.73
C GLU A 268 16.74 16.10 -10.68
N MET A 269 15.55 15.77 -11.16
CA MET A 269 14.79 16.68 -12.04
C MET A 269 14.43 18.00 -11.33
N ARG A 270 14.08 17.94 -10.04
CA ARG A 270 13.80 19.14 -9.23
C ARG A 270 15.04 20.03 -9.07
N ILE A 271 16.22 19.44 -8.82
CA ILE A 271 17.52 20.13 -8.77
C ILE A 271 17.77 20.83 -10.10
N ALA A 272 17.64 20.12 -11.24
CA ALA A 272 17.85 20.68 -12.57
C ALA A 272 16.88 21.84 -12.86
N THR A 273 15.62 21.71 -12.46
CA THR A 273 14.61 22.77 -12.61
C THR A 273 14.97 24.02 -11.81
N ILE A 274 15.39 23.87 -10.56
CA ILE A 274 15.79 24.99 -9.70
C ILE A 274 17.06 25.64 -10.27
N THR A 275 18.05 24.84 -10.66
CA THR A 275 19.30 25.33 -11.26
C THR A 275 19.02 26.18 -12.50
N SER A 276 18.16 25.72 -13.38
CA SER A 276 17.80 26.45 -14.61
C SER A 276 16.96 27.71 -14.31
N ARG A 277 15.88 27.56 -13.53
CA ARG A 277 14.89 28.63 -13.34
C ARG A 277 15.34 29.75 -12.38
N VAL A 278 16.06 29.38 -11.32
CA VAL A 278 16.43 30.31 -10.24
C VAL A 278 17.86 30.81 -10.40
N TYR A 279 18.77 29.98 -10.89
CA TYR A 279 20.21 30.30 -10.96
C TYR A 279 20.73 30.39 -12.40
N GLY A 280 19.85 30.44 -13.41
CA GLY A 280 20.25 30.64 -14.82
C GLY A 280 21.18 29.58 -15.41
N GLY A 281 21.22 28.39 -14.81
CA GLY A 281 22.10 27.27 -15.24
C GLY A 281 23.54 27.36 -14.67
N ASP A 282 23.87 28.36 -13.87
CA ASP A 282 25.23 28.62 -13.37
C ASP A 282 25.71 27.70 -12.25
N VAL A 283 24.87 26.76 -11.76
CA VAL A 283 25.23 25.83 -10.70
C VAL A 283 25.78 24.56 -11.36
N LEU A 284 27.07 24.32 -11.22
CA LEU A 284 27.76 23.14 -11.72
C LEU A 284 27.68 22.02 -10.68
N PHE A 285 26.60 21.25 -10.71
CA PHE A 285 26.46 20.05 -9.88
C PHE A 285 25.97 18.91 -10.76
N GLU A 286 26.75 17.83 -10.78
CA GLU A 286 26.38 16.61 -11.48
C GLU A 286 25.84 15.60 -10.47
N TRP A 287 24.56 15.25 -10.65
CA TRP A 287 23.93 14.20 -9.84
C TRP A 287 24.58 12.85 -10.12
N PRO A 288 24.96 12.08 -9.08
CA PRO A 288 25.71 10.82 -9.26
C PRO A 288 24.80 9.67 -9.73
N ARG A 289 24.29 9.76 -10.97
CA ARG A 289 23.34 8.81 -11.56
C ARG A 289 23.85 7.37 -11.58
N ILE A 290 25.14 7.18 -11.86
CA ILE A 290 25.76 5.85 -11.96
C ILE A 290 25.74 5.19 -10.58
N GLU A 291 26.12 5.91 -9.55
CA GLU A 291 26.12 5.46 -8.17
C GLU A 291 24.72 5.18 -7.66
N VAL A 292 23.74 6.04 -7.99
CA VAL A 292 22.34 5.81 -7.66
C VAL A 292 21.86 4.48 -8.26
N LYS A 293 22.00 4.29 -9.57
CA LYS A 293 21.60 3.04 -10.24
C LYS A 293 22.33 1.83 -9.68
N SER A 294 23.65 1.93 -9.54
CA SER A 294 24.48 0.85 -8.99
C SER A 294 24.05 0.46 -7.57
N ALA A 295 23.84 1.43 -6.68
CA ALA A 295 23.45 1.19 -5.29
C ALA A 295 22.06 0.57 -5.15
N PHE A 296 21.11 0.91 -6.04
CA PHE A 296 19.79 0.27 -6.07
C PHE A 296 19.82 -1.11 -6.74
N SER A 297 20.71 -1.37 -7.71
CA SER A 297 20.82 -2.65 -8.43
C SER A 297 21.66 -3.71 -7.70
N THR A 298 22.44 -3.33 -6.70
CA THR A 298 23.28 -4.29 -5.93
C THR A 298 22.37 -5.20 -5.10
N ARG A 299 22.33 -6.48 -5.40
CA ARG A 299 21.59 -7.51 -4.63
C ARG A 299 22.35 -7.95 -3.39
#